data_0f0d6cb71ae025b7a08c6dd69d74c3a5
#
_entry.id   0f0d6cb71ae025b7a08c6dd69d74c3a5
#
_cell.length_a   1.000
_cell.length_b   1.000
_cell.length_c   1.000
_cell.angle_alpha   90.00
_cell.angle_beta   90.00
_cell.angle_gamma   90.00
#
_symmetry.space_group_name_H-M   'P 1'
#
loop_
_entity.id
_entity.type
_entity.pdbx_description
1 polymer ?
#
loop_
_entity_poly.entity_id
_entity_poly.type
_entity_poly.pdbx_seq_one_letter_code
_entity_poly.pdbx_strand_id
1 'polypeptide(L)'
;MTQPISTESAASNGTDASAALERIGSLVEKYRLEALEEFLESTRRFAAEKAVNVAILGRFKAGKTTFLNGLLGRPLLPVGVIPVTSVVTEIEVGREARAEIEFGGGRSETAPLEALAEYVDESRNPGNRKDVARVRVWLPEMERWRGIRFVDTPGMESVFAHNTEASREWLPNVGLALVAISVDPPLTRHDVELIAELSRYTPRIAILLTKIDILDEDGRRQVEEFVRRQLAGQWEGGLPVYPYSSRPGFEALRHRVENELLDPLRRDGAAQWEEILRHKMDSLAGETAEYLRVALKAAERAETEREELLRRVLGEKAALDDTRLGLELVVRHATATSRAAIEARLRPQAADITRRLVRELEENFPQWSSSLAAAMDGFEQWLAGALRRELAQLSSAHRQEFLEPARRVARQLSQSLQDFRNRLSDRMLETLGVPLKTSQVEMTVAEPREPDVRVGKIFDRNWELLSWAIPMRLVRGIVLAHFRGKVERAVEINLARLTTQWNDAIAAACSSLLAEARRRLESLIHTVEQVLRTTGGQAEAIRADLEQLERARAAWRHP
;
A
#
# COMPACT_ATOMS: atom_id res chain seq x y z
N MET A 1 -22.30 31.81 36.65
CA MET A 1 -23.08 32.20 35.46
C MET A 1 -22.18 31.99 34.25
N THR A 2 -22.20 30.81 33.68
CA THR A 2 -21.41 30.43 32.51
C THR A 2 -22.37 30.45 31.32
N GLN A 3 -22.13 31.35 30.37
CA GLN A 3 -22.90 31.42 29.12
C GLN A 3 -22.62 30.18 28.26
N PRO A 4 -23.63 29.60 27.58
CA PRO A 4 -23.42 28.53 26.63
C PRO A 4 -22.78 29.09 25.36
N ILE A 5 -21.67 28.46 24.95
CA ILE A 5 -20.99 28.74 23.68
C ILE A 5 -21.94 28.35 22.54
N SER A 6 -22.18 29.28 21.65
CA SER A 6 -23.14 29.24 20.56
C SER A 6 -22.90 28.08 19.59
N THR A 7 -23.85 27.14 19.56
CA THR A 7 -23.97 26.05 18.56
C THR A 7 -24.36 26.55 17.15
N GLU A 8 -24.61 27.83 16.96
CA GLU A 8 -25.04 28.44 15.68
C GLU A 8 -23.87 28.64 14.67
N SER A 9 -22.63 28.87 15.15
CA SER A 9 -21.48 29.08 14.26
C SER A 9 -21.07 27.80 13.51
N ALA A 10 -21.17 26.63 14.14
CA ALA A 10 -20.78 25.35 13.52
C ALA A 10 -21.78 24.86 12.46
N ALA A 11 -23.06 25.28 12.56
CA ALA A 11 -24.09 24.90 11.59
C ALA A 11 -24.00 25.72 10.29
N SER A 12 -23.58 26.99 10.34
CA SER A 12 -23.45 27.85 9.16
C SER A 12 -22.24 27.46 8.30
N ASN A 13 -21.12 27.11 8.92
CA ASN A 13 -19.89 26.74 8.22
C ASN A 13 -20.01 25.37 7.50
N GLY A 14 -20.75 24.41 8.08
CA GLY A 14 -20.98 23.11 7.44
C GLY A 14 -21.86 23.19 6.17
N THR A 15 -22.79 24.15 6.14
CA THR A 15 -23.67 24.39 4.96
C THR A 15 -22.88 25.05 3.81
N ASP A 16 -21.94 25.92 4.15
CA ASP A 16 -21.11 26.64 3.19
C ASP A 16 -20.06 25.72 2.54
N ALA A 17 -19.45 24.83 3.32
CA ALA A 17 -18.52 23.81 2.84
C ALA A 17 -19.19 22.78 1.91
N SER A 18 -20.42 22.34 2.23
CA SER A 18 -21.17 21.42 1.37
C SER A 18 -21.54 22.07 0.04
N ALA A 19 -22.03 23.32 0.06
CA ALA A 19 -22.37 24.07 -1.16
C ALA A 19 -21.13 24.31 -2.05
N ALA A 20 -19.99 24.57 -1.42
CA ALA A 20 -18.73 24.76 -2.12
C ALA A 20 -18.23 23.48 -2.76
N LEU A 21 -18.32 22.34 -2.07
CA LEU A 21 -17.94 21.02 -2.60
C LEU A 21 -18.84 20.59 -3.76
N GLU A 22 -20.17 20.85 -3.67
CA GLU A 22 -21.09 20.59 -4.78
C GLU A 22 -20.77 21.47 -6.00
N ARG A 23 -20.33 22.70 -5.78
CA ARG A 23 -19.88 23.57 -6.88
C ARG A 23 -18.62 23.04 -7.56
N ILE A 24 -17.62 22.58 -6.80
CA ILE A 24 -16.45 21.94 -7.39
C ILE A 24 -16.88 20.68 -8.17
N GLY A 25 -17.75 19.87 -7.60
CA GLY A 25 -18.29 18.67 -8.23
C GLY A 25 -18.98 18.99 -9.56
N SER A 26 -19.83 20.02 -9.60
CA SER A 26 -20.50 20.44 -10.85
C SER A 26 -19.51 20.90 -11.92
N LEU A 27 -18.37 21.49 -11.55
CA LEU A 27 -17.32 21.85 -12.50
C LEU A 27 -16.56 20.63 -13.00
N VAL A 28 -16.22 19.69 -12.12
CA VAL A 28 -15.58 18.41 -12.48
C VAL A 28 -16.44 17.65 -13.49
N GLU A 29 -17.74 17.56 -13.24
CA GLU A 29 -18.71 16.91 -14.15
C GLU A 29 -18.89 17.71 -15.47
N LYS A 30 -19.11 19.04 -15.39
CA LYS A 30 -19.31 19.92 -16.54
C LYS A 30 -18.15 19.83 -17.54
N TYR A 31 -16.93 19.80 -17.03
CA TYR A 31 -15.71 19.75 -17.85
C TYR A 31 -15.14 18.34 -18.01
N ARG A 32 -15.83 17.30 -17.49
CA ARG A 32 -15.45 15.88 -17.56
C ARG A 32 -14.01 15.62 -17.10
N LEU A 33 -13.68 16.11 -15.92
CA LEU A 33 -12.35 15.98 -15.33
C LEU A 33 -12.19 14.64 -14.63
N GLU A 34 -12.23 13.53 -15.37
CA GLU A 34 -12.18 12.14 -14.86
C GLU A 34 -11.00 11.92 -13.92
N ALA A 35 -9.86 12.57 -14.16
CA ALA A 35 -8.69 12.49 -13.29
C ALA A 35 -8.91 13.02 -11.86
N LEU A 36 -9.99 13.78 -11.62
CA LEU A 36 -10.33 14.35 -10.30
C LEU A 36 -11.52 13.66 -9.62
N GLU A 37 -12.20 12.72 -10.29
CA GLU A 37 -13.42 12.09 -9.79
C GLU A 37 -13.17 11.33 -8.47
N GLU A 38 -12.09 10.55 -8.41
CA GLU A 38 -11.73 9.80 -7.20
C GLU A 38 -11.47 10.73 -6.00
N PHE A 39 -10.75 11.82 -6.21
CA PHE A 39 -10.48 12.80 -5.17
C PHE A 39 -11.74 13.56 -4.74
N LEU A 40 -12.63 13.89 -5.67
CA LEU A 40 -13.94 14.49 -5.39
C LEU A 40 -14.79 13.56 -4.51
N GLU A 41 -14.95 12.29 -4.90
CA GLU A 41 -15.76 11.32 -4.17
C GLU A 41 -15.22 11.05 -2.76
N SER A 42 -13.91 10.96 -2.62
CA SER A 42 -13.23 10.83 -1.34
C SER A 42 -13.48 12.04 -0.44
N THR A 43 -13.42 13.26 -1.01
CA THR A 43 -13.68 14.50 -0.26
C THR A 43 -15.15 14.61 0.14
N ARG A 44 -16.09 14.22 -0.72
CA ARG A 44 -17.53 14.12 -0.41
C ARG A 44 -17.79 13.15 0.75
N ARG A 45 -17.15 11.97 0.71
CA ARG A 45 -17.26 10.97 1.77
C ARG A 45 -16.72 11.51 3.09
N PHE A 46 -15.54 12.12 3.09
CA PHE A 46 -14.96 12.73 4.28
C PHE A 46 -15.88 13.81 4.88
N ALA A 47 -16.49 14.64 4.02
CA ALA A 47 -17.46 15.67 4.46
C ALA A 47 -18.72 15.07 5.08
N ALA A 48 -19.22 13.95 4.56
CA ALA A 48 -20.43 13.29 5.04
C ALA A 48 -20.22 12.53 6.36
N GLU A 49 -19.09 11.85 6.52
CA GLU A 49 -18.82 10.98 7.67
C GLU A 49 -18.46 11.73 8.96
N LYS A 50 -18.00 12.99 8.87
CA LYS A 50 -17.61 13.84 10.01
C LYS A 50 -16.68 13.17 11.03
N ALA A 51 -15.89 12.19 10.59
CA ALA A 51 -14.89 11.48 11.37
C ALA A 51 -13.50 11.78 10.82
N VAL A 52 -12.52 11.91 11.71
CA VAL A 52 -11.14 12.08 11.31
C VAL A 52 -10.48 10.71 11.17
N ASN A 53 -10.14 10.35 9.94
CA ASN A 53 -9.41 9.12 9.66
C ASN A 53 -7.93 9.31 10.02
N VAL A 54 -7.47 8.62 11.06
CA VAL A 54 -6.06 8.56 11.45
C VAL A 54 -5.46 7.33 10.77
N ALA A 55 -4.80 7.54 9.65
CA ALA A 55 -4.18 6.47 8.88
C ALA A 55 -2.75 6.21 9.35
N ILE A 56 -2.45 4.96 9.67
CA ILE A 56 -1.10 4.51 9.97
C ILE A 56 -0.50 3.95 8.69
N LEU A 57 0.42 4.72 8.12
CA LEU A 57 1.05 4.47 6.83
C LEU A 57 2.52 4.12 6.99
N GLY A 58 3.16 3.61 5.95
CA GLY A 58 4.58 3.32 5.96
C GLY A 58 4.91 1.93 5.43
N ARG A 59 6.19 1.64 5.36
CA ARG A 59 6.74 0.41 4.79
C ARG A 59 6.30 -0.85 5.54
N PHE A 60 6.43 -2.00 4.90
CA PHE A 60 6.28 -3.28 5.56
C PHE A 60 7.27 -3.39 6.74
N LYS A 61 6.83 -4.00 7.84
CA LYS A 61 7.59 -4.09 9.11
C LYS A 61 7.93 -2.75 9.78
N ALA A 62 7.39 -1.64 9.34
CA ALA A 62 7.58 -0.36 10.03
C ALA A 62 6.85 -0.27 11.39
N GLY A 63 6.12 -1.30 11.82
CA GLY A 63 5.47 -1.33 13.14
C GLY A 63 4.07 -0.74 13.20
N LYS A 64 3.39 -0.52 12.06
CA LYS A 64 2.03 0.03 11.97
C LYS A 64 1.01 -0.71 12.82
N THR A 65 0.79 -1.98 12.50
CA THR A 65 -0.17 -2.85 13.20
C THR A 65 0.20 -3.07 14.67
N THR A 66 1.50 -3.11 14.98
CA THR A 66 1.99 -3.19 16.35
C THR A 66 1.63 -1.95 17.17
N PHE A 67 1.73 -0.75 16.56
CA PHE A 67 1.30 0.49 17.19
C PHE A 67 -0.21 0.49 17.45
N LEU A 68 -1.02 0.11 16.45
CA LEU A 68 -2.47 0.02 16.60
C LEU A 68 -2.89 -0.98 17.69
N ASN A 69 -2.33 -2.18 17.71
CA ASN A 69 -2.60 -3.13 18.78
C ASN A 69 -2.18 -2.59 20.16
N GLY A 70 -1.09 -1.84 20.24
CA GLY A 70 -0.67 -1.14 21.44
C GLY A 70 -1.67 -0.07 21.89
N LEU A 71 -2.25 0.67 20.96
CA LEU A 71 -3.30 1.67 21.22
C LEU A 71 -4.62 1.03 21.66
N LEU A 72 -4.98 -0.11 21.04
CA LEU A 72 -6.16 -0.91 21.38
C LEU A 72 -6.02 -1.64 22.72
N GLY A 73 -4.80 -1.79 23.24
CA GLY A 73 -4.51 -2.54 24.47
C GLY A 73 -4.65 -4.06 24.34
N ARG A 74 -4.86 -4.57 23.13
CA ARG A 74 -4.99 -6.01 22.82
C ARG A 74 -4.51 -6.34 21.40
N PRO A 75 -4.08 -7.59 21.13
CA PRO A 75 -3.67 -8.04 19.80
C PRO A 75 -4.88 -8.36 18.92
N LEU A 76 -5.61 -7.33 18.47
CA LEU A 76 -6.77 -7.48 17.59
C LEU A 76 -6.38 -7.78 16.15
N LEU A 77 -5.42 -7.00 15.65
CA LEU A 77 -4.94 -7.14 14.28
C LEU A 77 -3.77 -8.12 14.23
N PRO A 78 -3.73 -9.00 13.22
CA PRO A 78 -2.66 -9.97 13.10
C PRO A 78 -1.31 -9.27 12.85
N VAL A 79 -0.29 -9.67 13.62
CA VAL A 79 1.08 -9.17 13.50
C VAL A 79 1.99 -10.34 13.12
N GLY A 80 2.77 -10.21 12.06
CA GLY A 80 3.61 -11.31 11.58
C GLY A 80 4.94 -10.85 11.00
N VAL A 81 5.81 -11.84 10.79
CA VAL A 81 7.10 -11.65 10.11
C VAL A 81 6.91 -11.48 8.59
N ILE A 82 5.76 -11.88 8.08
CA ILE A 82 5.31 -11.80 6.69
C ILE A 82 4.27 -10.69 6.61
N PRO A 83 4.05 -10.06 5.43
CA PRO A 83 2.94 -9.12 5.25
C PRO A 83 1.64 -9.76 5.70
N VAL A 84 1.01 -9.19 6.71
CA VAL A 84 -0.16 -9.80 7.35
C VAL A 84 -1.42 -9.08 6.93
N THR A 85 -1.36 -7.75 6.76
CA THR A 85 -2.51 -6.94 6.40
C THR A 85 -2.65 -6.88 4.87
N SER A 86 -3.70 -7.51 4.35
CA SER A 86 -4.01 -7.55 2.91
C SER A 86 -5.10 -6.56 2.51
N VAL A 87 -5.85 -6.03 3.48
CA VAL A 87 -7.05 -5.21 3.27
C VAL A 87 -7.02 -4.02 4.21
N VAL A 88 -7.52 -2.87 3.76
CA VAL A 88 -7.70 -1.69 4.62
C VAL A 88 -8.68 -2.02 5.75
N THR A 89 -8.24 -1.80 6.99
CA THR A 89 -9.03 -2.07 8.17
C THR A 89 -9.29 -0.78 8.95
N GLU A 90 -10.55 -0.39 9.03
CA GLU A 90 -11.03 0.79 9.75
C GLU A 90 -11.51 0.39 11.14
N ILE A 91 -11.06 1.07 12.19
CA ILE A 91 -11.40 0.77 13.60
C ILE A 91 -11.96 2.03 14.24
N GLU A 92 -13.16 1.93 14.77
CA GLU A 92 -13.83 3.06 15.44
C GLU A 92 -14.65 2.62 16.66
N VAL A 93 -15.16 3.59 17.40
CA VAL A 93 -16.02 3.31 18.55
C VAL A 93 -17.37 2.76 18.10
N GLY A 94 -17.87 1.73 18.79
CA GLY A 94 -19.19 1.17 18.60
C GLY A 94 -19.84 0.74 19.92
N ARG A 95 -21.15 0.54 19.91
CA ARG A 95 -21.89 0.06 21.11
C ARG A 95 -21.54 -1.39 21.42
N GLU A 96 -21.29 -2.18 20.39
CA GLU A 96 -20.97 -3.60 20.46
C GLU A 96 -19.71 -3.90 19.65
N ALA A 97 -18.94 -4.88 20.11
CA ALA A 97 -17.75 -5.34 19.41
C ALA A 97 -18.16 -6.20 18.21
N ARG A 98 -17.92 -5.72 16.97
CA ARG A 98 -18.27 -6.41 15.73
C ARG A 98 -17.33 -6.00 14.59
N ALA A 99 -17.26 -6.84 13.58
CA ALA A 99 -16.64 -6.52 12.32
C ALA A 99 -17.66 -6.63 11.17
N GLU A 100 -17.59 -5.74 10.21
CA GLU A 100 -18.31 -5.79 8.95
C GLU A 100 -17.30 -5.90 7.82
N ILE A 101 -17.52 -6.87 6.96
CA ILE A 101 -16.65 -7.18 5.84
C ILE A 101 -17.37 -6.74 4.57
N GLU A 102 -16.81 -5.79 3.87
CA GLU A 102 -17.30 -5.29 2.57
C GLU A 102 -16.49 -5.95 1.44
N PHE A 103 -17.16 -6.53 0.47
CA PHE A 103 -16.56 -7.20 -0.69
C PHE A 103 -16.62 -6.33 -1.94
N GLY A 104 -15.72 -6.56 -2.92
CA GLY A 104 -15.63 -5.77 -4.15
C GLY A 104 -16.92 -5.69 -4.97
N GLY A 105 -17.82 -6.68 -4.83
CA GLY A 105 -19.16 -6.65 -5.44
C GLY A 105 -20.22 -5.85 -4.68
N GLY A 106 -19.86 -5.07 -3.64
CA GLY A 106 -20.79 -4.28 -2.83
C GLY A 106 -21.60 -5.10 -1.80
N ARG A 107 -21.32 -6.40 -1.66
CA ARG A 107 -21.88 -7.26 -0.62
C ARG A 107 -21.20 -6.97 0.72
N SER A 108 -21.96 -6.88 1.80
CA SER A 108 -21.41 -6.79 3.16
C SER A 108 -21.90 -7.96 4.02
N GLU A 109 -21.07 -8.41 4.95
CA GLU A 109 -21.42 -9.38 5.96
C GLU A 109 -20.86 -9.01 7.33
N THR A 110 -21.57 -9.36 8.41
CA THR A 110 -21.06 -9.18 9.76
C THR A 110 -20.32 -10.43 10.21
N ALA A 111 -19.12 -10.26 10.73
CA ALA A 111 -18.29 -11.34 11.25
C ALA A 111 -17.94 -11.10 12.73
N PRO A 112 -17.78 -12.15 13.55
CA PRO A 112 -17.22 -12.03 14.89
C PRO A 112 -15.74 -11.59 14.81
N LEU A 113 -15.25 -10.90 15.84
CA LEU A 113 -13.87 -10.39 15.84
C LEU A 113 -12.82 -11.49 15.76
N GLU A 114 -13.12 -12.67 16.29
CA GLU A 114 -12.24 -13.85 16.25
C GLU A 114 -12.01 -14.34 14.81
N ALA A 115 -12.96 -14.08 13.91
CA ALA A 115 -12.85 -14.44 12.50
C ALA A 115 -12.14 -13.36 11.66
N LEU A 116 -11.81 -12.20 12.25
CA LEU A 116 -11.20 -11.06 11.52
C LEU A 116 -9.96 -11.48 10.71
N ALA A 117 -9.10 -12.31 11.30
CA ALA A 117 -7.90 -12.81 10.66
C ALA A 117 -8.17 -13.60 9.35
N GLU A 118 -9.36 -14.22 9.22
CA GLU A 118 -9.75 -14.94 7.99
C GLU A 118 -9.91 -14.01 6.76
N TYR A 119 -10.07 -12.70 6.99
CA TYR A 119 -10.32 -11.71 5.95
C TYR A 119 -9.13 -10.79 5.74
N VAL A 120 -8.43 -10.40 6.81
CA VAL A 120 -7.36 -9.40 6.76
C VAL A 120 -5.95 -10.00 6.74
N ASP A 121 -5.80 -11.26 7.21
CA ASP A 121 -4.51 -11.93 7.26
C ASP A 121 -4.17 -12.56 5.91
N GLU A 122 -3.08 -12.11 5.30
CA GLU A 122 -2.60 -12.62 4.01
C GLU A 122 -2.36 -14.15 4.03
N SER A 123 -2.01 -14.72 5.18
CA SER A 123 -1.83 -16.18 5.31
C SER A 123 -3.14 -16.96 5.19
N ARG A 124 -4.26 -16.33 5.58
CA ARG A 124 -5.61 -16.92 5.59
C ARG A 124 -6.48 -16.48 4.42
N ASN A 125 -6.19 -15.28 3.87
CA ASN A 125 -6.82 -14.73 2.67
C ASN A 125 -5.76 -14.36 1.61
N PRO A 126 -5.01 -15.34 1.07
CA PRO A 126 -3.87 -15.10 0.20
C PRO A 126 -4.27 -14.34 -1.07
N GLY A 127 -3.61 -13.20 -1.33
CA GLY A 127 -3.87 -12.39 -2.49
C GLY A 127 -5.28 -11.83 -2.51
N ASN A 128 -5.88 -11.64 -1.34
CA ASN A 128 -7.25 -11.19 -1.18
C ASN A 128 -8.26 -12.01 -2.03
N ARG A 129 -8.12 -13.34 -2.04
CA ARG A 129 -8.98 -14.23 -2.86
C ARG A 129 -10.45 -14.15 -2.51
N LYS A 130 -10.78 -13.68 -1.28
CA LYS A 130 -12.15 -13.47 -0.85
C LYS A 130 -12.74 -12.18 -1.42
N ASP A 131 -11.97 -11.40 -2.18
CA ASP A 131 -12.36 -10.11 -2.77
C ASP A 131 -12.89 -9.12 -1.73
N VAL A 132 -12.20 -9.01 -0.58
CA VAL A 132 -12.55 -8.07 0.49
C VAL A 132 -12.09 -6.68 0.08
N ALA A 133 -13.03 -5.77 -0.07
CA ALA A 133 -12.74 -4.37 -0.40
C ALA A 133 -12.29 -3.59 0.85
N ARG A 134 -12.96 -3.82 1.99
CA ARG A 134 -12.70 -3.11 3.24
C ARG A 134 -13.24 -3.88 4.44
N VAL A 135 -12.59 -3.69 5.59
CA VAL A 135 -13.10 -4.20 6.88
C VAL A 135 -13.34 -3.04 7.83
N ARG A 136 -14.51 -2.98 8.44
CA ARG A 136 -14.84 -2.04 9.50
C ARG A 136 -14.99 -2.77 10.82
N VAL A 137 -14.36 -2.27 11.86
CA VAL A 137 -14.38 -2.84 13.21
C VAL A 137 -14.90 -1.80 14.19
N TRP A 138 -15.95 -2.15 14.93
CA TRP A 138 -16.49 -1.33 16.00
C TRP A 138 -16.14 -1.93 17.36
N LEU A 139 -15.61 -1.09 18.25
CA LEU A 139 -15.12 -1.50 19.56
C LEU A 139 -15.62 -0.55 20.65
N PRO A 140 -16.32 -1.05 21.70
CA PRO A 140 -16.71 -0.23 22.84
C PRO A 140 -15.54 0.41 23.60
N GLU A 141 -14.41 -0.29 23.68
CA GLU A 141 -13.19 0.19 24.32
C GLU A 141 -12.56 1.40 23.64
N MET A 142 -12.98 1.71 22.41
CA MET A 142 -12.54 2.89 21.66
C MET A 142 -13.31 4.16 22.05
N GLU A 143 -14.14 4.13 23.07
CA GLU A 143 -14.94 5.30 23.53
C GLU A 143 -14.08 6.54 23.79
N ARG A 144 -12.86 6.35 24.31
CA ARG A 144 -11.88 7.44 24.47
C ARG A 144 -11.59 8.18 23.16
N TRP A 145 -11.68 7.49 22.02
CA TRP A 145 -11.34 8.00 20.69
C TRP A 145 -12.57 8.30 19.81
N ARG A 146 -13.69 8.60 20.43
CA ARG A 146 -14.92 8.96 19.71
C ARG A 146 -14.68 10.12 18.75
N GLY A 147 -15.10 9.98 17.48
CA GLY A 147 -14.87 10.93 16.40
C GLY A 147 -13.56 10.71 15.63
N ILE A 148 -12.73 9.76 16.08
CA ILE A 148 -11.54 9.31 15.37
C ILE A 148 -11.78 7.89 14.85
N ARG A 149 -11.40 7.65 13.59
CA ARG A 149 -11.33 6.33 12.98
C ARG A 149 -9.87 6.01 12.72
N PHE A 150 -9.37 4.96 13.34
CA PHE A 150 -8.02 4.46 13.07
C PHE A 150 -8.04 3.54 11.88
N VAL A 151 -7.04 3.68 11.01
CA VAL A 151 -6.99 2.90 9.76
C VAL A 151 -5.64 2.22 9.66
N ASP A 152 -5.68 0.88 9.72
CA ASP A 152 -4.53 0.05 9.34
C ASP A 152 -4.53 -0.13 7.84
N THR A 153 -3.48 0.35 7.22
CA THR A 153 -3.31 0.19 5.78
C THR A 153 -2.34 -0.94 5.48
N PRO A 154 -2.57 -1.71 4.42
CA PRO A 154 -1.53 -2.58 3.87
C PRO A 154 -0.22 -1.79 3.71
N GLY A 155 0.93 -2.45 3.91
CA GLY A 155 2.22 -1.76 3.77
C GLY A 155 2.37 -1.18 2.36
N MET A 156 2.75 0.10 2.23
CA MET A 156 2.89 0.79 0.93
C MET A 156 3.97 0.16 0.03
N GLU A 157 4.88 -0.61 0.61
CA GLU A 157 5.78 -1.53 -0.09
C GLU A 157 5.30 -2.98 0.10
N SER A 158 3.99 -3.19 0.18
CA SER A 158 3.45 -4.53 0.36
C SER A 158 3.85 -5.39 -0.84
N VAL A 159 4.17 -6.62 -0.54
CA VAL A 159 4.57 -7.70 -1.44
C VAL A 159 3.54 -7.98 -2.54
N PHE A 160 2.33 -7.48 -2.35
CA PHE A 160 1.19 -7.74 -3.22
C PHE A 160 0.76 -6.45 -3.91
N ALA A 161 0.73 -6.45 -5.25
CA ALA A 161 0.33 -5.29 -6.06
C ALA A 161 -1.03 -4.74 -5.64
N HIS A 162 -2.00 -5.62 -5.39
CA HIS A 162 -3.35 -5.25 -4.95
C HIS A 162 -3.37 -4.55 -3.58
N ASN A 163 -2.46 -4.89 -2.65
CA ASN A 163 -2.39 -4.23 -1.36
C ASN A 163 -1.85 -2.81 -1.46
N THR A 164 -0.89 -2.59 -2.36
CA THR A 164 -0.32 -1.26 -2.62
C THR A 164 -1.33 -0.38 -3.34
N GLU A 165 -2.07 -0.93 -4.31
CA GLU A 165 -3.13 -0.23 -5.03
C GLU A 165 -4.27 0.18 -4.08
N ALA A 166 -4.81 -0.75 -3.29
CA ALA A 166 -5.84 -0.46 -2.29
C ALA A 166 -5.38 0.60 -1.26
N SER A 167 -4.10 0.57 -0.85
CA SER A 167 -3.55 1.60 0.05
C SER A 167 -3.50 2.97 -0.61
N ARG A 168 -3.12 3.05 -1.88
CA ARG A 168 -3.05 4.31 -2.64
C ARG A 168 -4.41 4.88 -2.97
N GLU A 169 -5.35 4.05 -3.41
CA GLU A 169 -6.74 4.44 -3.63
C GLU A 169 -7.40 4.96 -2.35
N TRP A 170 -6.87 4.52 -1.20
CA TRP A 170 -7.37 4.99 0.08
C TRP A 170 -6.75 6.32 0.56
N LEU A 171 -5.57 6.76 0.04
CA LEU A 171 -4.88 7.99 0.48
C LEU A 171 -5.76 9.24 0.47
N PRO A 172 -6.63 9.48 -0.52
CA PRO A 172 -7.53 10.62 -0.49
C PRO A 172 -8.44 10.67 0.74
N ASN A 173 -8.67 9.54 1.44
CA ASN A 173 -9.50 9.47 2.63
C ASN A 173 -8.75 9.85 3.93
N VAL A 174 -7.45 10.09 3.88
CA VAL A 174 -6.64 10.42 5.07
C VAL A 174 -7.04 11.76 5.67
N GLY A 175 -7.28 11.76 6.97
CA GLY A 175 -7.48 12.96 7.77
C GLY A 175 -6.20 13.38 8.48
N LEU A 176 -5.61 12.47 9.27
CA LEU A 176 -4.26 12.60 9.82
C LEU A 176 -3.43 11.43 9.35
N ALA A 177 -2.26 11.70 8.79
CA ALA A 177 -1.29 10.69 8.40
C ALA A 177 -0.24 10.48 9.50
N LEU A 178 -0.20 9.29 10.07
CA LEU A 178 0.87 8.86 10.97
C LEU A 178 1.81 7.92 10.20
N VAL A 179 2.93 8.48 9.73
CA VAL A 179 3.88 7.72 8.91
C VAL A 179 4.86 6.98 9.80
N ALA A 180 4.71 5.65 9.86
CA ALA A 180 5.59 4.78 10.62
C ALA A 180 6.91 4.55 9.86
N ILE A 181 8.01 4.97 10.45
CA ILE A 181 9.37 4.81 9.94
C ILE A 181 10.18 4.03 10.97
N SER A 182 10.77 2.90 10.56
CA SER A 182 11.68 2.14 11.43
C SER A 182 13.00 2.88 11.58
N VAL A 183 13.62 2.81 12.75
CA VAL A 183 14.98 3.34 12.96
C VAL A 183 16.06 2.60 12.15
N ASP A 184 15.72 1.47 11.54
CA ASP A 184 16.65 0.68 10.72
C ASP A 184 15.97 0.23 9.39
N PRO A 185 16.34 0.85 8.26
CA PRO A 185 17.03 2.13 8.10
C PRO A 185 16.09 3.30 8.36
N PRO A 186 16.56 4.41 8.94
CA PRO A 186 15.75 5.59 9.18
C PRO A 186 15.58 6.40 7.89
N LEU A 187 14.38 6.89 7.65
CA LEU A 187 13.99 7.83 6.58
C LEU A 187 14.57 7.50 5.20
N THR A 188 13.89 6.68 4.46
CA THR A 188 14.25 6.35 3.09
C THR A 188 13.63 7.33 2.10
N ARG A 189 14.10 7.30 0.84
CA ARG A 189 13.50 8.07 -0.25
C ARG A 189 12.01 7.80 -0.39
N HIS A 190 11.56 6.56 -0.26
CA HIS A 190 10.15 6.19 -0.32
C HIS A 190 9.32 6.79 0.82
N ASP A 191 9.89 6.91 2.02
CA ASP A 191 9.20 7.59 3.12
C ASP A 191 8.97 9.06 2.79
N VAL A 192 9.97 9.73 2.21
CA VAL A 192 9.88 11.13 1.75
C VAL A 192 8.83 11.30 0.65
N GLU A 193 8.81 10.42 -0.33
CA GLU A 193 7.85 10.42 -1.44
C GLU A 193 6.42 10.18 -0.96
N LEU A 194 6.22 9.24 -0.04
CA LEU A 194 4.94 9.02 0.61
C LEU A 194 4.45 10.27 1.37
N ILE A 195 5.34 10.93 2.13
CA ILE A 195 5.00 12.16 2.85
C ILE A 195 4.60 13.26 1.86
N ALA A 196 5.32 13.42 0.76
CA ALA A 196 5.01 14.40 -0.28
C ALA A 196 3.66 14.12 -0.97
N GLU A 197 3.31 12.85 -1.21
CA GLU A 197 2.00 12.47 -1.73
C GLU A 197 0.89 12.76 -0.73
N LEU A 198 1.10 12.44 0.55
CA LEU A 198 0.13 12.69 1.62
C LEU A 198 -0.19 14.16 1.84
N SER A 199 0.80 15.06 1.67
CA SER A 199 0.61 16.50 1.84
C SER A 199 -0.41 17.11 0.87
N ARG A 200 -0.77 16.39 -0.19
CA ARG A 200 -1.84 16.74 -1.13
C ARG A 200 -3.24 16.56 -0.49
N TYR A 201 -3.40 15.56 0.35
CA TYR A 201 -4.70 15.16 0.90
C TYR A 201 -4.95 15.64 2.32
N THR A 202 -3.90 15.91 3.08
CA THR A 202 -4.00 16.38 4.47
C THR A 202 -2.84 17.30 4.87
N PRO A 203 -3.12 18.38 5.63
CA PRO A 203 -2.07 19.20 6.24
C PRO A 203 -1.51 18.54 7.52
N ARG A 204 -2.14 17.48 8.01
CA ARG A 204 -1.83 16.81 9.26
C ARG A 204 -1.01 15.56 9.03
N ILE A 205 0.32 15.71 9.06
CA ILE A 205 1.26 14.61 8.92
C ILE A 205 2.18 14.56 10.14
N ALA A 206 2.35 13.39 10.73
CA ALA A 206 3.28 13.16 11.82
C ALA A 206 4.09 11.89 11.57
N ILE A 207 5.31 11.83 12.06
CA ILE A 207 6.21 10.69 11.92
C ILE A 207 6.20 9.89 13.21
N LEU A 208 5.93 8.59 13.11
CA LEU A 208 6.09 7.61 14.16
C LEU A 208 7.42 6.88 13.96
N LEU A 209 8.46 7.28 14.70
CA LEU A 209 9.77 6.67 14.62
C LEU A 209 9.81 5.40 15.47
N THR A 210 9.61 4.26 14.84
CA THR A 210 9.37 2.96 15.50
C THR A 210 10.63 2.17 15.79
N LYS A 211 10.51 1.15 16.65
CA LYS A 211 11.61 0.25 17.07
C LYS A 211 12.79 0.98 17.72
N ILE A 212 12.50 2.07 18.42
CA ILE A 212 13.53 2.88 19.07
C ILE A 212 14.28 2.09 20.16
N ASP A 213 13.70 0.98 20.61
CA ASP A 213 14.26 0.05 21.61
C ASP A 213 15.51 -0.71 21.14
N ILE A 214 15.75 -0.80 19.83
CA ILE A 214 16.97 -1.45 19.29
C ILE A 214 18.22 -0.57 19.38
N LEU A 215 18.05 0.71 19.72
CA LEU A 215 19.13 1.68 19.85
C LEU A 215 19.38 2.02 21.33
N ASP A 216 20.62 2.32 21.66
CA ASP A 216 20.97 2.97 22.92
C ASP A 216 20.49 4.43 22.95
N GLU A 217 20.67 5.10 24.08
CA GLU A 217 20.15 6.47 24.26
C GLU A 217 20.80 7.50 23.32
N ASP A 218 22.07 7.35 23.04
CA ASP A 218 22.80 8.24 22.12
C ASP A 218 22.37 7.99 20.67
N GLY A 219 22.23 6.74 20.25
CA GLY A 219 21.73 6.36 18.95
C GLY A 219 20.30 6.85 18.71
N ARG A 220 19.43 6.79 19.72
CA ARG A 220 18.07 7.35 19.65
C ARG A 220 18.09 8.84 19.36
N ARG A 221 18.88 9.60 20.10
CA ARG A 221 19.02 11.06 19.91
C ARG A 221 19.54 11.38 18.50
N GLN A 222 20.59 10.67 18.06
CA GLN A 222 21.17 10.88 16.74
C GLN A 222 20.19 10.60 15.59
N VAL A 223 19.45 9.50 15.66
CA VAL A 223 18.48 9.14 14.61
C VAL A 223 17.30 10.10 14.62
N GLU A 224 16.76 10.47 15.78
CA GLU A 224 15.68 11.45 15.88
C GLU A 224 16.09 12.82 15.31
N GLU A 225 17.28 13.31 15.65
CA GLU A 225 17.81 14.56 15.13
C GLU A 225 18.06 14.50 13.61
N PHE A 226 18.59 13.39 13.11
CA PHE A 226 18.77 13.16 11.69
C PHE A 226 17.44 13.25 10.93
N VAL A 227 16.40 12.52 11.39
CA VAL A 227 15.08 12.52 10.76
C VAL A 227 14.48 13.91 10.77
N ARG A 228 14.49 14.62 11.94
CA ARG A 228 13.98 15.99 12.06
C ARG A 228 14.68 16.96 11.11
N ARG A 229 16.01 16.89 11.00
CA ARG A 229 16.81 17.76 10.13
C ARG A 229 16.51 17.52 8.66
N GLN A 230 16.38 16.26 8.25
CA GLN A 230 16.05 15.91 6.86
C GLN A 230 14.65 16.39 6.47
N LEU A 231 13.67 16.24 7.36
CA LEU A 231 12.30 16.70 7.12
C LEU A 231 12.19 18.23 7.13
N ALA A 232 12.88 18.92 8.03
CA ALA A 232 12.89 20.39 8.06
C ALA A 232 13.48 21.03 6.80
N GLY A 233 14.36 20.30 6.09
CA GLY A 233 14.91 20.75 4.79
C GLY A 233 13.91 20.66 3.62
N GLN A 234 12.80 19.93 3.78
CA GLN A 234 11.82 19.68 2.71
C GLN A 234 10.43 20.24 3.02
N TRP A 235 10.06 20.33 4.30
CA TRP A 235 8.78 20.88 4.75
C TRP A 235 9.02 22.07 5.67
N GLU A 236 8.45 23.20 5.32
CA GLU A 236 8.56 24.43 6.10
C GLU A 236 8.03 24.22 7.53
N GLY A 237 8.88 24.50 8.52
CA GLY A 237 8.58 24.22 9.93
C GLY A 237 8.82 22.77 10.37
N GLY A 238 9.20 21.85 9.47
CA GLY A 238 9.40 20.43 9.76
C GLY A 238 8.09 19.68 10.04
N LEU A 239 8.21 18.37 10.31
CA LEU A 239 7.07 17.52 10.71
C LEU A 239 7.26 17.05 12.15
N PRO A 240 6.18 16.88 12.94
CA PRO A 240 6.27 16.29 14.28
C PRO A 240 6.83 14.88 14.21
N VAL A 241 7.82 14.56 15.04
CA VAL A 241 8.44 13.22 15.12
C VAL A 241 8.22 12.66 16.52
N TYR A 242 7.60 11.50 16.60
CA TYR A 242 7.29 10.77 17.83
C TYR A 242 8.07 9.46 17.87
N PRO A 243 9.10 9.34 18.72
CA PRO A 243 9.75 8.06 19.00
C PRO A 243 8.74 7.07 19.59
N TYR A 244 8.82 5.80 19.20
CA TYR A 244 7.90 4.76 19.65
C TYR A 244 8.56 3.39 19.76
N SER A 245 8.20 2.65 20.80
CA SER A 245 8.38 1.21 20.93
C SER A 245 7.18 0.57 21.62
N SER A 246 6.85 -0.65 21.22
CA SER A 246 5.86 -1.49 21.89
C SER A 246 6.43 -2.32 23.03
N ARG A 247 7.73 -2.24 23.29
CA ARG A 247 8.40 -3.00 24.35
C ARG A 247 8.03 -2.46 25.74
N PRO A 248 7.98 -3.33 26.76
CA PRO A 248 7.83 -2.91 28.15
C PRO A 248 8.91 -1.89 28.54
N GLY A 249 8.53 -0.87 29.29
CA GLY A 249 9.41 0.25 29.71
C GLY A 249 9.40 1.45 28.76
N PHE A 250 8.65 1.40 27.66
CA PHE A 250 8.50 2.50 26.69
C PHE A 250 7.08 3.07 26.65
N GLU A 251 6.24 2.76 27.61
CA GLU A 251 4.82 3.17 27.66
C GLU A 251 4.67 4.70 27.61
N ALA A 252 5.62 5.43 28.20
CA ALA A 252 5.64 6.90 28.18
C ALA A 252 5.68 7.48 26.74
N LEU A 253 6.35 6.78 25.82
CA LEU A 253 6.41 7.21 24.42
C LEU A 253 5.03 7.06 23.73
N ARG A 254 4.30 5.98 24.02
CA ARG A 254 2.94 5.81 23.54
C ARG A 254 2.02 6.89 24.10
N HIS A 255 2.07 7.14 25.41
CA HIS A 255 1.27 8.18 26.04
C HIS A 255 1.58 9.56 25.47
N ARG A 256 2.82 9.79 25.06
CA ARG A 256 3.18 11.05 24.39
C ARG A 256 2.45 11.21 23.06
N VAL A 257 2.40 10.16 22.21
CA VAL A 257 1.62 10.18 20.94
C VAL A 257 0.13 10.40 21.25
N GLU A 258 -0.41 9.69 22.23
CA GLU A 258 -1.81 9.83 22.65
C GLU A 258 -2.12 11.27 23.09
N ASN A 259 -1.30 11.84 23.98
CA ASN A 259 -1.58 13.14 24.60
C ASN A 259 -1.26 14.33 23.69
N GLU A 260 -0.17 14.27 22.91
CA GLU A 260 0.28 15.40 22.09
C GLU A 260 -0.33 15.39 20.68
N LEU A 261 -0.71 14.23 20.15
CA LEU A 261 -1.24 14.11 18.78
C LEU A 261 -2.72 13.73 18.75
N LEU A 262 -3.13 12.64 19.46
CA LEU A 262 -4.48 12.09 19.35
C LEU A 262 -5.51 12.81 20.24
N ASP A 263 -5.14 13.17 21.48
CA ASP A 263 -6.05 13.89 22.39
C ASP A 263 -6.44 15.28 21.89
N PRO A 264 -5.54 16.10 21.30
CA PRO A 264 -5.93 17.34 20.63
C PRO A 264 -6.91 17.10 19.49
N LEU A 265 -6.68 16.07 18.67
CA LEU A 265 -7.58 15.69 17.58
C LEU A 265 -8.99 15.37 18.09
N ARG A 266 -9.10 14.73 19.24
CA ARG A 266 -10.38 14.40 19.89
C ARG A 266 -11.04 15.62 20.52
N ARG A 267 -10.26 16.48 21.23
CA ARG A 267 -10.82 17.66 21.94
C ARG A 267 -11.33 18.72 20.97
N ASP A 268 -10.54 18.96 19.92
CA ASP A 268 -10.81 19.98 18.90
C ASP A 268 -11.30 19.35 17.59
N GLY A 269 -11.94 18.18 17.68
CA GLY A 269 -12.27 17.33 16.53
C GLY A 269 -13.03 18.06 15.42
N ALA A 270 -13.95 18.95 15.76
CA ALA A 270 -14.70 19.75 14.78
C ALA A 270 -13.77 20.74 14.03
N ALA A 271 -12.91 21.47 14.74
CA ALA A 271 -11.98 22.41 14.12
C ALA A 271 -10.92 21.69 13.28
N GLN A 272 -10.42 20.55 13.76
CA GLN A 272 -9.47 19.71 13.04
C GLN A 272 -10.08 19.12 11.77
N TRP A 273 -11.31 18.61 11.86
CA TRP A 273 -12.05 18.12 10.71
C TRP A 273 -12.28 19.23 9.68
N GLU A 274 -12.66 20.42 10.12
CA GLU A 274 -12.88 21.57 9.23
C GLU A 274 -11.59 22.01 8.53
N GLU A 275 -10.46 22.04 9.23
CA GLU A 275 -9.15 22.34 8.66
C GLU A 275 -8.76 21.32 7.58
N ILE A 276 -8.93 20.02 7.86
CA ILE A 276 -8.64 18.94 6.90
C ILE A 276 -9.56 19.03 5.69
N LEU A 277 -10.88 19.25 5.90
CA LEU A 277 -11.84 19.40 4.81
C LEU A 277 -11.49 20.59 3.92
N ARG A 278 -11.17 21.73 4.55
CA ARG A 278 -10.75 22.95 3.84
C ARG A 278 -9.50 22.70 2.98
N HIS A 279 -8.51 22.01 3.52
CA HIS A 279 -7.30 21.63 2.77
C HIS A 279 -7.62 20.75 1.56
N LYS A 280 -8.47 19.72 1.74
CA LYS A 280 -8.90 18.84 0.64
C LYS A 280 -9.63 19.63 -0.44
N MET A 281 -10.55 20.51 -0.05
CA MET A 281 -11.29 21.38 -0.96
C MET A 281 -10.37 22.37 -1.69
N ASP A 282 -9.40 22.98 -1.00
CA ASP A 282 -8.42 23.88 -1.62
C ASP A 282 -7.54 23.16 -2.63
N SER A 283 -7.09 21.96 -2.31
CA SER A 283 -6.30 21.12 -3.22
C SER A 283 -7.10 20.72 -4.46
N LEU A 284 -8.32 20.19 -4.27
CA LEU A 284 -9.22 19.80 -5.36
C LEU A 284 -9.61 20.99 -6.24
N ALA A 285 -9.95 22.13 -5.64
CA ALA A 285 -10.26 23.37 -6.37
C ALA A 285 -9.04 23.90 -7.12
N GLY A 286 -7.84 23.78 -6.53
CA GLY A 286 -6.59 24.14 -7.20
C GLY A 286 -6.34 23.33 -8.45
N GLU A 287 -6.50 22.04 -8.39
CA GLU A 287 -6.36 21.15 -9.55
C GLU A 287 -7.46 21.40 -10.61
N THR A 288 -8.70 21.59 -10.19
CA THR A 288 -9.79 21.97 -11.07
C THR A 288 -9.48 23.29 -11.80
N ALA A 289 -8.98 24.32 -11.07
CA ALA A 289 -8.60 25.60 -11.66
C ALA A 289 -7.47 25.47 -12.70
N GLU A 290 -6.49 24.57 -12.52
CA GLU A 290 -5.46 24.31 -13.54
C GLU A 290 -6.08 23.79 -14.84
N TYR A 291 -7.01 22.83 -14.77
CA TYR A 291 -7.72 22.36 -15.97
C TYR A 291 -8.58 23.44 -16.61
N LEU A 292 -9.26 24.28 -15.81
CA LEU A 292 -10.06 25.39 -16.34
C LEU A 292 -9.19 26.48 -16.99
N ARG A 293 -7.98 26.77 -16.49
CA ARG A 293 -7.03 27.67 -17.15
C ARG A 293 -6.61 27.15 -18.53
N VAL A 294 -6.34 25.86 -18.63
CA VAL A 294 -6.06 25.18 -19.90
C VAL A 294 -7.27 25.32 -20.84
N ALA A 295 -8.47 25.03 -20.32
CA ALA A 295 -9.72 25.13 -21.06
C ALA A 295 -9.96 26.57 -21.58
N LEU A 296 -9.77 27.59 -20.74
CA LEU A 296 -9.94 28.99 -21.11
C LEU A 296 -8.98 29.40 -22.22
N LYS A 297 -7.69 29.07 -22.07
CA LYS A 297 -6.70 29.38 -23.10
C LYS A 297 -6.97 28.69 -24.43
N ALA A 298 -7.48 27.46 -24.38
CA ALA A 298 -7.91 26.74 -25.58
C ALA A 298 -9.15 27.40 -26.24
N ALA A 299 -10.10 27.87 -25.42
CA ALA A 299 -11.32 28.55 -25.90
C ALA A 299 -11.06 29.95 -26.50
N GLU A 300 -10.03 30.64 -26.06
CA GLU A 300 -9.60 31.94 -26.55
C GLU A 300 -8.86 31.85 -27.91
N ARG A 301 -8.47 30.66 -28.35
CA ARG A 301 -7.80 30.44 -29.65
C ARG A 301 -8.77 30.27 -30.80
N ALA A 302 -8.30 30.65 -31.99
CA ALA A 302 -9.05 30.39 -33.23
C ALA A 302 -9.25 28.87 -33.44
N GLU A 303 -10.33 28.47 -34.10
CA GLU A 303 -10.68 27.06 -34.36
C GLU A 303 -9.53 26.28 -35.00
N THR A 304 -8.85 26.89 -35.97
CA THR A 304 -7.71 26.29 -36.68
C THR A 304 -6.49 26.04 -35.75
N GLU A 305 -6.21 26.97 -34.86
CA GLU A 305 -5.12 26.80 -33.85
C GLU A 305 -5.47 25.73 -32.83
N ARG A 306 -6.76 25.62 -32.47
CA ARG A 306 -7.27 24.61 -31.54
C ARG A 306 -7.22 23.21 -32.15
N GLU A 307 -7.56 23.06 -33.42
CA GLU A 307 -7.40 21.80 -34.14
C GLU A 307 -5.95 21.38 -34.31
N GLU A 308 -5.04 22.34 -34.48
CA GLU A 308 -3.62 22.06 -34.55
C GLU A 308 -3.09 21.61 -33.18
N LEU A 309 -3.52 22.25 -32.09
CA LEU A 309 -3.19 21.84 -30.72
C LEU A 309 -3.71 20.42 -30.43
N LEU A 310 -4.96 20.15 -30.80
CA LEU A 310 -5.56 18.83 -30.66
C LEU A 310 -4.73 17.77 -31.40
N ARG A 311 -4.32 18.08 -32.65
CA ARG A 311 -3.45 17.20 -33.45
C ARG A 311 -2.07 16.98 -32.77
N ARG A 312 -1.49 17.98 -32.13
CA ARG A 312 -0.23 17.87 -31.40
C ARG A 312 -0.38 17.02 -30.14
N VAL A 313 -1.48 17.19 -29.38
CA VAL A 313 -1.81 16.33 -28.23
C VAL A 313 -2.10 14.90 -28.66
N LEU A 314 -2.82 14.70 -29.77
CA LEU A 314 -3.03 13.37 -30.35
C LEU A 314 -1.75 12.76 -30.93
N GLY A 315 -0.81 13.59 -31.40
CA GLY A 315 0.54 13.16 -31.77
C GLY A 315 1.32 12.56 -30.59
N GLU A 316 1.10 13.08 -29.37
CA GLU A 316 1.64 12.46 -28.17
C GLU A 316 0.97 11.10 -27.87
N LYS A 317 -0.30 10.91 -28.25
CA LYS A 317 -0.98 9.61 -28.18
C LYS A 317 -0.30 8.56 -29.07
N ALA A 318 0.16 8.94 -30.26
CA ALA A 318 0.97 8.06 -31.13
C ALA A 318 2.36 7.77 -30.51
N ALA A 319 3.01 8.78 -29.92
CA ALA A 319 4.26 8.60 -29.18
C ALA A 319 4.07 7.77 -27.90
N LEU A 320 2.84 7.71 -27.36
CA LEU A 320 2.47 6.79 -26.27
C LEU A 320 2.48 5.33 -26.72
N ASP A 321 2.00 5.03 -27.91
CA ASP A 321 1.99 3.65 -28.43
C ASP A 321 3.44 3.14 -28.60
N ASP A 322 4.36 4.00 -29.02
CA ASP A 322 5.78 3.68 -29.07
C ASP A 322 6.39 3.53 -27.64
N THR A 323 6.03 4.42 -26.74
CA THR A 323 6.45 4.32 -25.33
C THR A 323 5.89 3.06 -24.69
N ARG A 324 4.61 2.73 -24.95
CA ARG A 324 3.95 1.50 -24.48
C ARG A 324 4.66 0.24 -24.98
N LEU A 325 5.00 0.20 -26.26
CA LEU A 325 5.75 -0.91 -26.83
C LEU A 325 7.12 -1.05 -26.15
N GLY A 326 7.82 0.06 -25.91
CA GLY A 326 9.06 0.11 -25.17
C GLY A 326 8.92 -0.43 -23.73
N LEU A 327 7.87 -0.02 -23.02
CA LEU A 327 7.57 -0.48 -21.66
C LEU A 327 7.21 -1.99 -21.63
N GLU A 328 6.44 -2.48 -22.60
CA GLU A 328 6.15 -3.91 -22.75
C GLU A 328 7.42 -4.74 -23.00
N LEU A 329 8.37 -4.21 -23.78
CA LEU A 329 9.66 -4.87 -24.01
C LEU A 329 10.51 -4.91 -22.74
N VAL A 330 10.52 -3.84 -21.94
CA VAL A 330 11.20 -3.79 -20.65
C VAL A 330 10.65 -4.83 -19.69
N VAL A 331 9.33 -4.91 -19.57
CA VAL A 331 8.63 -5.91 -18.73
C VAL A 331 8.95 -7.32 -19.22
N ARG A 332 8.86 -7.57 -20.52
CA ARG A 332 9.17 -8.89 -21.12
C ARG A 332 10.63 -9.29 -20.89
N HIS A 333 11.56 -8.36 -21.03
CA HIS A 333 12.98 -8.63 -20.77
C HIS A 333 13.22 -8.93 -19.30
N ALA A 334 12.67 -8.14 -18.38
CA ALA A 334 12.80 -8.35 -16.95
C ALA A 334 12.24 -9.71 -16.51
N THR A 335 11.09 -10.13 -17.01
CA THR A 335 10.47 -11.43 -16.70
C THR A 335 11.24 -12.60 -17.33
N ALA A 336 11.76 -12.44 -18.54
CA ALA A 336 12.54 -13.49 -19.21
C ALA A 336 13.88 -13.77 -18.51
N THR A 337 14.51 -12.73 -17.94
CA THR A 337 15.83 -12.85 -17.29
C THR A 337 15.74 -13.22 -15.81
N SER A 338 14.61 -12.95 -15.15
CA SER A 338 14.43 -13.19 -13.71
C SER A 338 14.56 -14.67 -13.34
N ARG A 339 13.96 -15.58 -14.11
CA ARG A 339 14.01 -17.02 -13.84
C ARG A 339 15.44 -17.57 -13.78
N ALA A 340 16.25 -17.24 -14.78
CA ALA A 340 17.64 -17.69 -14.83
C ALA A 340 18.49 -17.12 -13.67
N ALA A 341 18.26 -15.86 -13.31
CA ALA A 341 18.94 -15.21 -12.19
C ALA A 341 18.58 -15.86 -10.84
N ILE A 342 17.29 -16.16 -10.61
CA ILE A 342 16.81 -16.85 -9.41
C ILE A 342 17.39 -18.27 -9.34
N GLU A 343 17.32 -19.02 -10.43
CA GLU A 343 17.85 -20.38 -10.51
C GLU A 343 19.36 -20.41 -10.23
N ALA A 344 20.12 -19.49 -10.78
CA ALA A 344 21.56 -19.36 -10.55
C ALA A 344 21.91 -19.12 -9.07
N ARG A 345 21.01 -18.48 -8.31
CA ARG A 345 21.19 -18.26 -6.87
C ARG A 345 20.74 -19.42 -6.00
N LEU A 346 19.61 -20.04 -6.35
CA LEU A 346 19.01 -21.12 -5.55
C LEU A 346 19.69 -22.47 -5.76
N ARG A 347 20.09 -22.79 -6.98
CA ARG A 347 20.68 -24.08 -7.33
C ARG A 347 21.93 -24.46 -6.53
N PRO A 348 22.91 -23.56 -6.28
CA PRO A 348 24.08 -23.90 -5.47
C PRO A 348 23.75 -24.24 -4.01
N GLN A 349 22.60 -23.77 -3.48
CA GLN A 349 22.18 -24.01 -2.10
C GLN A 349 21.65 -25.44 -1.87
N ALA A 350 21.31 -26.17 -2.95
CA ALA A 350 20.70 -27.49 -2.85
C ALA A 350 21.55 -28.47 -2.02
N ALA A 351 22.86 -28.52 -2.29
CA ALA A 351 23.77 -29.43 -1.61
C ALA A 351 23.91 -29.11 -0.11
N ASP A 352 23.91 -27.83 0.25
CA ASP A 352 24.04 -27.38 1.65
C ASP A 352 22.76 -27.66 2.44
N ILE A 353 21.60 -27.38 1.85
CA ILE A 353 20.29 -27.69 2.42
C ILE A 353 20.16 -29.22 2.61
N THR A 354 20.48 -29.98 1.59
CA THR A 354 20.44 -31.45 1.66
C THR A 354 21.31 -31.97 2.79
N ARG A 355 22.55 -31.49 2.93
CA ARG A 355 23.44 -31.90 4.01
C ARG A 355 22.88 -31.58 5.40
N ARG A 356 22.30 -30.41 5.58
CA ARG A 356 21.66 -30.02 6.85
C ARG A 356 20.46 -30.91 7.16
N LEU A 357 19.58 -31.10 6.20
CA LEU A 357 18.37 -31.91 6.37
C LEU A 357 18.69 -33.39 6.57
N VAL A 358 19.71 -33.95 5.90
CA VAL A 358 20.14 -35.33 6.13
C VAL A 358 20.67 -35.50 7.55
N ARG A 359 21.44 -34.56 8.09
CA ARG A 359 21.90 -34.60 9.48
C ARG A 359 20.72 -34.55 10.45
N GLU A 360 19.80 -33.61 10.25
CA GLU A 360 18.59 -33.46 11.07
C GLU A 360 17.70 -34.72 10.99
N LEU A 361 17.62 -35.35 9.84
CA LEU A 361 16.93 -36.62 9.66
C LEU A 361 17.56 -37.73 10.52
N GLU A 362 18.90 -37.85 10.52
CA GLU A 362 19.62 -38.87 11.29
C GLU A 362 19.41 -38.70 12.80
N GLU A 363 19.31 -37.46 13.27
CA GLU A 363 19.04 -37.12 14.67
C GLU A 363 17.59 -37.45 15.08
N ASN A 364 16.62 -37.24 14.20
CA ASN A 364 15.20 -37.45 14.50
C ASN A 364 14.73 -38.90 14.20
N PHE A 365 15.35 -39.61 13.27
CA PHE A 365 14.93 -40.93 12.85
C PHE A 365 14.77 -41.99 13.98
N PRO A 366 15.59 -42.02 15.04
CA PRO A 366 15.40 -42.93 16.17
C PRO A 366 14.04 -42.81 16.84
N GLN A 367 13.46 -41.61 16.88
CA GLN A 367 12.18 -41.29 17.54
C GLN A 367 11.00 -41.93 16.79
N TRP A 368 11.12 -42.08 15.46
CA TRP A 368 10.06 -42.62 14.59
C TRP A 368 10.22 -44.13 14.29
N SER A 369 11.34 -44.71 14.65
CA SER A 369 11.74 -46.07 14.22
C SER A 369 11.06 -47.22 15.02
N SER A 370 9.91 -46.94 15.67
CA SER A 370 9.12 -47.98 16.37
C SER A 370 8.46 -48.98 15.40
N SER A 371 7.96 -48.50 14.25
CA SER A 371 7.40 -49.28 13.15
C SER A 371 7.69 -48.58 11.82
N LEU A 372 7.53 -49.29 10.70
CA LEU A 372 7.71 -48.71 9.37
C LEU A 372 6.67 -47.61 9.11
N ALA A 373 5.41 -47.82 9.52
CA ALA A 373 4.35 -46.84 9.40
C ALA A 373 4.66 -45.55 10.18
N ALA A 374 5.08 -45.69 11.45
CA ALA A 374 5.47 -44.54 12.27
C ALA A 374 6.69 -43.78 11.67
N ALA A 375 7.64 -44.50 11.08
CA ALA A 375 8.78 -43.89 10.41
C ALA A 375 8.36 -43.12 9.14
N MET A 376 7.39 -43.62 8.38
CA MET A 376 6.85 -42.96 7.19
C MET A 376 6.12 -41.66 7.56
N ASP A 377 5.18 -41.72 8.50
CA ASP A 377 4.39 -40.57 8.96
C ASP A 377 5.29 -39.48 9.61
N GLY A 378 6.20 -39.92 10.49
CA GLY A 378 7.16 -39.02 11.13
C GLY A 378 8.08 -38.32 10.12
N PHE A 379 8.58 -39.04 9.13
CA PHE A 379 9.41 -38.52 8.06
C PHE A 379 8.64 -37.51 7.20
N GLU A 380 7.39 -37.80 6.81
CA GLU A 380 6.58 -36.90 5.97
C GLU A 380 6.30 -35.58 6.67
N GLN A 381 5.83 -35.63 7.90
CA GLN A 381 5.55 -34.44 8.69
C GLN A 381 6.80 -33.61 8.95
N TRP A 382 7.90 -34.26 9.34
CA TRP A 382 9.18 -33.61 9.57
C TRP A 382 9.71 -32.96 8.28
N LEU A 383 9.74 -33.70 7.17
CA LEU A 383 10.30 -33.22 5.90
C LEU A 383 9.52 -32.00 5.39
N ALA A 384 8.18 -32.02 5.48
CA ALA A 384 7.35 -30.88 5.11
C ALA A 384 7.67 -29.63 5.95
N GLY A 385 7.81 -29.79 7.24
CA GLY A 385 8.18 -28.72 8.18
C GLY A 385 9.60 -28.21 7.95
N ALA A 386 10.55 -29.10 7.78
CA ALA A 386 11.95 -28.78 7.57
C ALA A 386 12.18 -28.05 6.24
N LEU A 387 11.59 -28.52 5.14
CA LEU A 387 11.64 -27.85 3.85
C LEU A 387 11.00 -26.46 3.91
N ARG A 388 9.85 -26.31 4.59
CA ARG A 388 9.21 -25.01 4.73
C ARG A 388 10.12 -24.01 5.44
N ARG A 389 10.79 -24.39 6.52
CA ARG A 389 11.75 -23.54 7.24
C ARG A 389 12.92 -23.14 6.36
N GLU A 390 13.58 -24.10 5.71
CA GLU A 390 14.76 -23.86 4.86
C GLU A 390 14.42 -22.96 3.67
N LEU A 391 13.31 -23.21 2.99
CA LEU A 391 12.90 -22.42 1.82
C LEU A 391 12.42 -21.03 2.21
N ALA A 392 11.74 -20.87 3.34
CA ALA A 392 11.34 -19.56 3.84
C ALA A 392 12.57 -18.71 4.22
N GLN A 393 13.55 -19.32 4.89
CA GLN A 393 14.81 -18.65 5.21
C GLN A 393 15.58 -18.24 3.96
N LEU A 394 15.68 -19.13 2.97
CA LEU A 394 16.36 -18.88 1.71
C LEU A 394 15.65 -17.78 0.90
N SER A 395 14.33 -17.86 0.82
CA SER A 395 13.49 -16.84 0.17
C SER A 395 13.68 -15.47 0.81
N SER A 396 13.68 -15.40 2.15
CA SER A 396 13.90 -14.16 2.91
C SER A 396 15.31 -13.59 2.69
N ALA A 397 16.34 -14.45 2.70
CA ALA A 397 17.73 -14.04 2.53
C ALA A 397 18.02 -13.39 1.17
N HIS A 398 17.41 -13.90 0.09
CA HIS A 398 17.62 -13.40 -1.28
C HIS A 398 16.49 -12.49 -1.80
N ARG A 399 15.53 -12.15 -0.98
CA ARG A 399 14.34 -11.38 -1.33
C ARG A 399 14.66 -10.09 -2.07
N GLN A 400 15.59 -9.30 -1.55
CA GLN A 400 15.97 -8.01 -2.14
C GLN A 400 16.51 -8.17 -3.56
N GLU A 401 17.32 -9.19 -3.78
CA GLU A 401 17.94 -9.50 -5.05
C GLU A 401 16.91 -9.99 -6.08
N PHE A 402 15.98 -10.86 -5.65
CA PHE A 402 14.94 -11.38 -6.54
C PHE A 402 13.95 -10.30 -7.01
N LEU A 403 13.69 -9.28 -6.18
CA LEU A 403 12.79 -8.18 -6.53
C LEU A 403 13.44 -7.09 -7.40
N GLU A 404 14.77 -7.06 -7.51
CA GLU A 404 15.45 -5.98 -8.25
C GLU A 404 14.99 -5.85 -9.71
N PRO A 405 14.71 -6.92 -10.49
CA PRO A 405 14.15 -6.78 -11.84
C PRO A 405 12.83 -6.00 -11.86
N ALA A 406 11.89 -6.32 -10.96
CA ALA A 406 10.61 -5.64 -10.89
C ALA A 406 10.74 -4.18 -10.40
N ARG A 407 11.64 -3.91 -9.44
CA ARG A 407 11.96 -2.54 -9.01
C ARG A 407 12.57 -1.70 -10.13
N ARG A 408 13.39 -2.31 -10.97
CA ARG A 408 13.95 -1.63 -12.16
C ARG A 408 12.84 -1.26 -13.14
N VAL A 409 11.90 -2.17 -13.40
CA VAL A 409 10.71 -1.89 -14.21
C VAL A 409 9.90 -0.74 -13.61
N ALA A 410 9.61 -0.77 -12.30
CA ALA A 410 8.88 0.29 -11.63
C ALA A 410 9.54 1.66 -11.80
N ARG A 411 10.87 1.74 -11.58
CA ARG A 411 11.61 2.99 -11.80
C ARG A 411 11.54 3.49 -13.24
N GLN A 412 11.68 2.60 -14.23
CA GLN A 412 11.57 2.97 -15.65
C GLN A 412 10.16 3.43 -16.01
N LEU A 413 9.13 2.75 -15.52
CA LEU A 413 7.74 3.16 -15.72
C LEU A 413 7.46 4.53 -15.10
N SER A 414 7.87 4.76 -13.85
CA SER A 414 7.72 6.06 -13.18
C SER A 414 8.42 7.18 -13.94
N GLN A 415 9.65 6.94 -14.40
CA GLN A 415 10.39 7.91 -15.19
C GLN A 415 9.73 8.20 -16.52
N SER A 416 9.29 7.18 -17.24
CA SER A 416 8.59 7.35 -18.53
C SER A 416 7.27 8.11 -18.38
N LEU A 417 6.52 7.86 -17.31
CA LEU A 417 5.32 8.61 -16.95
C LEU A 417 5.64 10.08 -16.67
N GLN A 418 6.69 10.34 -15.91
CA GLN A 418 7.12 11.70 -15.59
C GLN A 418 7.59 12.45 -16.83
N ASP A 419 8.40 11.81 -17.69
CA ASP A 419 8.88 12.39 -18.95
C ASP A 419 7.73 12.70 -19.91
N PHE A 420 6.75 11.81 -19.99
CA PHE A 420 5.54 12.06 -20.77
C PHE A 420 4.76 13.28 -20.26
N ARG A 421 4.56 13.36 -18.95
CA ARG A 421 3.88 14.50 -18.31
C ARG A 421 4.61 15.81 -18.54
N ASN A 422 5.94 15.79 -18.41
CA ASN A 422 6.76 16.96 -18.64
C ASN A 422 6.62 17.43 -20.11
N ARG A 423 6.73 16.51 -21.08
CA ARG A 423 6.51 16.84 -22.49
C ARG A 423 5.12 17.41 -22.77
N LEU A 424 4.08 16.81 -22.16
CA LEU A 424 2.71 17.31 -22.31
C LEU A 424 2.57 18.71 -21.69
N SER A 425 3.12 18.92 -20.50
CA SER A 425 3.13 20.22 -19.83
C SER A 425 3.89 21.29 -20.61
N ASP A 426 5.09 20.95 -21.14
CA ASP A 426 5.89 21.86 -21.95
C ASP A 426 5.15 22.27 -23.23
N ARG A 427 4.50 21.33 -23.91
CA ARG A 427 3.69 21.64 -25.09
C ARG A 427 2.47 22.49 -24.77
N MET A 428 1.81 22.23 -23.62
CA MET A 428 0.71 23.07 -23.15
C MET A 428 1.21 24.48 -22.82
N LEU A 429 2.38 24.60 -22.20
CA LEU A 429 3.02 25.89 -21.93
C LEU A 429 3.39 26.62 -23.24
N GLU A 430 4.03 25.97 -24.19
CA GLU A 430 4.42 26.55 -25.48
C GLU A 430 3.20 27.01 -26.30
N THR A 431 2.12 26.21 -26.31
CA THR A 431 0.98 26.45 -27.18
C THR A 431 -0.09 27.31 -26.52
N LEU A 432 -0.36 27.13 -25.22
CA LEU A 432 -1.42 27.83 -24.49
C LEU A 432 -0.88 28.83 -23.46
N GLY A 433 0.42 28.84 -23.18
CA GLY A 433 1.02 29.68 -22.14
C GLY A 433 0.67 29.23 -20.71
N VAL A 434 0.15 28.00 -20.52
CA VAL A 434 -0.21 27.45 -19.22
C VAL A 434 0.41 26.07 -19.05
N PRO A 435 1.29 25.85 -18.05
CA PRO A 435 1.81 24.51 -17.77
C PRO A 435 0.76 23.65 -17.05
N LEU A 436 0.72 22.36 -17.34
CA LEU A 436 -0.12 21.41 -16.63
C LEU A 436 0.64 20.95 -15.36
N LYS A 437 0.30 21.53 -14.21
CA LYS A 437 0.84 21.11 -12.91
C LYS A 437 0.12 19.85 -12.45
N THR A 438 0.81 18.73 -12.50
CA THR A 438 0.28 17.45 -12.02
C THR A 438 1.26 16.83 -11.02
N SER A 439 0.74 16.09 -10.03
CA SER A 439 1.55 15.47 -8.97
C SER A 439 2.50 14.38 -9.51
N GLN A 440 3.60 14.13 -8.81
CA GLN A 440 4.54 13.06 -9.16
C GLN A 440 3.86 11.70 -9.04
N VAL A 441 4.14 10.81 -9.99
CA VAL A 441 3.63 9.43 -9.99
C VAL A 441 4.78 8.49 -9.76
N GLU A 442 4.77 7.76 -8.65
CA GLU A 442 5.71 6.70 -8.39
C GLU A 442 5.03 5.34 -8.42
N MET A 443 5.71 4.35 -9.00
CA MET A 443 5.21 2.98 -9.10
C MET A 443 6.02 2.06 -8.19
N THR A 444 5.35 1.32 -7.34
CA THR A 444 5.96 0.40 -6.38
C THR A 444 5.73 -1.06 -6.74
N VAL A 445 6.68 -1.92 -6.35
CA VAL A 445 6.68 -3.34 -6.68
C VAL A 445 6.09 -4.16 -5.52
N ALA A 446 5.14 -5.02 -5.84
CA ALA A 446 4.60 -6.00 -4.92
C ALA A 446 5.52 -7.24 -4.77
N GLU A 447 5.54 -7.85 -3.59
CA GLU A 447 6.38 -9.01 -3.28
C GLU A 447 5.61 -10.35 -3.33
N PRO A 448 6.28 -11.49 -3.64
CA PRO A 448 5.64 -12.80 -3.79
C PRO A 448 5.27 -13.48 -2.48
N ARG A 449 4.39 -14.47 -2.58
CA ARG A 449 3.88 -15.31 -1.49
C ARG A 449 4.96 -16.19 -0.85
N GLU A 450 4.64 -16.76 0.32
CA GLU A 450 5.43 -17.82 0.94
C GLU A 450 5.68 -19.01 -0.01
N PRO A 451 6.84 -19.69 0.16
CA PRO A 451 7.13 -20.91 -0.60
C PRO A 451 6.06 -21.99 -0.36
N ASP A 452 5.39 -22.42 -1.44
CA ASP A 452 4.50 -23.60 -1.40
C ASP A 452 5.35 -24.87 -1.43
N VAL A 453 5.36 -25.60 -0.31
CA VAL A 453 6.12 -26.86 -0.16
C VAL A 453 5.23 -28.03 -0.47
N ARG A 454 5.65 -28.87 -1.41
CA ARG A 454 5.04 -30.18 -1.66
C ARG A 454 6.03 -31.30 -1.35
N VAL A 455 5.63 -32.16 -0.43
CA VAL A 455 6.27 -33.44 -0.22
C VAL A 455 5.51 -34.47 -1.07
N GLY A 456 6.19 -35.05 -2.06
CA GLY A 456 5.62 -36.13 -2.87
C GLY A 456 5.42 -37.42 -2.05
N LYS A 457 4.59 -38.34 -2.53
CA LYS A 457 4.43 -39.66 -1.89
C LYS A 457 5.80 -40.33 -1.65
N ILE A 458 6.00 -40.79 -0.43
CA ILE A 458 7.30 -41.31 0.03
C ILE A 458 7.51 -42.75 -0.45
N PHE A 459 6.44 -43.51 -0.44
CA PHE A 459 6.45 -44.92 -0.92
C PHE A 459 5.32 -45.15 -1.91
N ASP A 460 5.53 -46.16 -2.80
CA ASP A 460 4.50 -46.68 -3.68
C ASP A 460 3.46 -47.48 -2.87
N ARG A 461 2.25 -47.60 -3.39
CA ARG A 461 1.08 -48.23 -2.77
C ARG A 461 1.35 -49.63 -2.22
N ASN A 462 2.31 -50.35 -2.81
CA ASN A 462 2.69 -51.73 -2.40
C ASN A 462 3.48 -51.74 -1.07
N TRP A 463 4.22 -50.70 -0.73
CA TRP A 463 4.94 -50.59 0.53
C TRP A 463 4.01 -50.23 1.69
N GLU A 464 2.97 -49.44 1.44
CA GLU A 464 1.94 -49.14 2.44
C GLU A 464 1.23 -50.41 2.91
N LEU A 465 0.96 -51.34 2.01
CA LEU A 465 0.29 -52.62 2.32
C LEU A 465 1.16 -53.60 3.14
N LEU A 466 2.49 -53.50 3.05
CA LEU A 466 3.44 -54.39 3.73
C LEU A 466 4.05 -53.76 5.01
N SER A 467 3.76 -52.50 5.29
CA SER A 467 4.41 -51.70 6.37
C SER A 467 4.22 -52.28 7.78
N TRP A 468 3.11 -53.00 8.02
CA TRP A 468 2.80 -53.62 9.32
C TRP A 468 3.51 -54.97 9.55
N ALA A 469 3.94 -55.64 8.50
CA ALA A 469 4.50 -56.99 8.60
C ALA A 469 6.05 -57.02 8.70
N ILE A 470 6.73 -55.91 8.43
CA ILE A 470 8.19 -55.87 8.37
C ILE A 470 8.77 -55.34 9.70
N PRO A 471 9.56 -56.16 10.44
CA PRO A 471 10.21 -55.72 11.65
C PRO A 471 11.23 -54.62 11.37
N MET A 472 11.02 -53.41 11.92
CA MET A 472 11.85 -52.22 11.68
C MET A 472 13.34 -52.47 11.97
N ARG A 473 13.66 -53.32 12.95
CA ARG A 473 15.04 -53.66 13.33
C ARG A 473 15.86 -54.25 12.17
N LEU A 474 15.22 -54.95 11.22
CA LEU A 474 15.89 -55.59 10.09
C LEU A 474 16.09 -54.66 8.90
N VAL A 475 15.24 -53.64 8.76
CA VAL A 475 15.23 -52.78 7.58
C VAL A 475 15.64 -51.34 7.87
N ARG A 476 15.98 -51.01 9.12
CA ARG A 476 16.28 -49.65 9.57
C ARG A 476 17.31 -48.93 8.70
N GLY A 477 18.40 -49.60 8.30
CA GLY A 477 19.44 -49.01 7.45
C GLY A 477 18.95 -48.74 6.03
N ILE A 478 18.13 -49.63 5.48
CA ILE A 478 17.55 -49.50 4.14
C ILE A 478 16.55 -48.34 4.10
N VAL A 479 15.68 -48.25 5.11
CA VAL A 479 14.69 -47.17 5.23
C VAL A 479 15.38 -45.82 5.37
N LEU A 480 16.41 -45.72 6.21
CA LEU A 480 17.16 -44.48 6.37
C LEU A 480 17.87 -44.07 5.07
N ALA A 481 18.50 -45.03 4.36
CA ALA A 481 19.12 -44.76 3.06
C ALA A 481 18.08 -44.27 2.03
N HIS A 482 16.89 -44.87 2.02
CA HIS A 482 15.79 -44.45 1.15
C HIS A 482 15.33 -43.03 1.49
N PHE A 483 15.17 -42.69 2.77
CA PHE A 483 14.79 -41.36 3.21
C PHE A 483 15.82 -40.30 2.82
N ARG A 484 17.13 -40.61 2.93
CA ARG A 484 18.19 -39.68 2.46
C ARG A 484 18.02 -39.33 0.98
N GLY A 485 17.79 -40.34 0.11
CA GLY A 485 17.53 -40.09 -1.32
C GLY A 485 16.23 -39.30 -1.59
N LYS A 486 15.22 -39.49 -0.73
CA LYS A 486 13.98 -38.71 -0.83
C LYS A 486 14.18 -37.25 -0.40
N VAL A 487 15.01 -36.98 0.64
CA VAL A 487 15.37 -35.60 1.03
C VAL A 487 16.03 -34.86 -0.13
N GLU A 488 17.05 -35.46 -0.77
CA GLU A 488 17.76 -34.85 -1.90
C GLU A 488 16.80 -34.49 -3.03
N ARG A 489 15.98 -35.43 -3.46
CA ARG A 489 15.00 -35.18 -4.53
C ARG A 489 13.93 -34.15 -4.13
N ALA A 490 13.49 -34.14 -2.88
CA ALA A 490 12.52 -33.19 -2.38
C ALA A 490 13.10 -31.75 -2.33
N VAL A 491 14.37 -31.62 -1.97
CA VAL A 491 15.07 -30.31 -2.01
C VAL A 491 15.12 -29.78 -3.44
N GLU A 492 15.55 -30.60 -4.41
CA GLU A 492 15.63 -30.17 -5.81
C GLU A 492 14.27 -29.74 -6.38
N ILE A 493 13.23 -30.56 -6.16
CA ILE A 493 11.87 -30.23 -6.64
C ILE A 493 11.36 -28.94 -6.03
N ASN A 494 11.54 -28.76 -4.72
CA ASN A 494 11.00 -27.59 -4.05
C ASN A 494 11.81 -26.31 -4.34
N LEU A 495 13.12 -26.40 -4.60
CA LEU A 495 13.90 -25.26 -5.11
C LEU A 495 13.46 -24.85 -6.52
N ALA A 496 13.20 -25.80 -7.42
CA ALA A 496 12.66 -25.50 -8.74
C ALA A 496 11.26 -24.85 -8.66
N ARG A 497 10.42 -25.31 -7.71
CA ARG A 497 9.12 -24.68 -7.44
C ARG A 497 9.26 -23.28 -6.89
N LEU A 498 10.16 -23.05 -5.95
CA LEU A 498 10.46 -21.73 -5.40
C LEU A 498 10.91 -20.77 -6.51
N THR A 499 11.78 -21.24 -7.43
CA THR A 499 12.19 -20.47 -8.62
C THR A 499 10.98 -20.05 -9.45
N THR A 500 10.07 -21.00 -9.73
CA THR A 500 8.85 -20.72 -10.52
C THR A 500 7.95 -19.73 -9.80
N GLN A 501 7.71 -19.91 -8.51
CA GLN A 501 6.86 -19.01 -7.71
C GLN A 501 7.39 -17.57 -7.70
N TRP A 502 8.69 -17.39 -7.52
CA TRP A 502 9.31 -16.08 -7.58
C TRP A 502 9.21 -15.44 -8.96
N ASN A 503 9.46 -16.22 -10.01
CA ASN A 503 9.34 -15.74 -11.38
C ASN A 503 7.91 -15.31 -11.71
N ASP A 504 6.92 -16.12 -11.34
CA ASP A 504 5.50 -15.82 -11.58
C ASP A 504 5.04 -14.58 -10.82
N ALA A 505 5.52 -14.41 -9.59
CA ALA A 505 5.23 -13.23 -8.79
C ALA A 505 5.85 -11.95 -9.37
N ILE A 506 7.11 -12.02 -9.86
CA ILE A 506 7.75 -10.90 -10.56
C ILE A 506 6.98 -10.56 -11.84
N ALA A 507 6.58 -11.58 -12.61
CA ALA A 507 5.81 -11.36 -13.84
C ALA A 507 4.46 -10.71 -13.56
N ALA A 508 3.75 -11.16 -12.53
CA ALA A 508 2.48 -10.58 -12.09
C ALA A 508 2.66 -9.12 -11.63
N ALA A 509 3.69 -8.83 -10.80
CA ALA A 509 3.99 -7.50 -10.35
C ALA A 509 4.31 -6.55 -11.53
N CYS A 510 5.15 -6.97 -12.46
CA CYS A 510 5.48 -6.17 -13.64
C CYS A 510 4.25 -5.91 -14.54
N SER A 511 3.38 -6.90 -14.69
CA SER A 511 2.14 -6.76 -15.48
C SER A 511 1.15 -5.79 -14.84
N SER A 512 1.00 -5.83 -13.52
CA SER A 512 0.16 -4.89 -12.77
C SER A 512 0.68 -3.46 -12.88
N LEU A 513 1.99 -3.26 -12.70
CA LEU A 513 2.64 -1.96 -12.86
C LEU A 513 2.42 -1.37 -14.27
N LEU A 514 2.53 -2.20 -15.31
CA LEU A 514 2.29 -1.77 -16.69
C LEU A 514 0.82 -1.37 -16.91
N ALA A 515 -0.12 -2.16 -16.40
CA ALA A 515 -1.55 -1.86 -16.51
C ALA A 515 -1.91 -0.54 -15.82
N GLU A 516 -1.36 -0.29 -14.64
CA GLU A 516 -1.55 0.95 -13.90
C GLU A 516 -0.95 2.16 -14.63
N ALA A 517 0.29 2.04 -15.14
CA ALA A 517 0.90 3.08 -15.95
C ALA A 517 0.03 3.48 -17.14
N ARG A 518 -0.55 2.49 -17.82
CA ARG A 518 -1.45 2.71 -18.97
C ARG A 518 -2.71 3.45 -18.56
N ARG A 519 -3.41 2.99 -17.53
CA ARG A 519 -4.63 3.64 -17.04
C ARG A 519 -4.39 5.13 -16.76
N ARG A 520 -3.31 5.45 -16.04
CA ARG A 520 -2.97 6.84 -15.68
C ARG A 520 -2.65 7.71 -16.88
N LEU A 521 -1.92 7.16 -17.86
CA LEU A 521 -1.63 7.87 -19.11
C LEU A 521 -2.89 8.13 -19.93
N GLU A 522 -3.72 7.11 -20.08
CA GLU A 522 -4.97 7.19 -20.82
C GLU A 522 -5.94 8.20 -20.18
N SER A 523 -6.11 8.17 -18.85
CA SER A 523 -6.94 9.12 -18.11
C SER A 523 -6.45 10.56 -18.26
N LEU A 524 -5.14 10.79 -18.16
CA LEU A 524 -4.55 12.13 -18.33
C LEU A 524 -4.81 12.69 -19.74
N ILE A 525 -4.55 11.89 -20.77
CA ILE A 525 -4.78 12.30 -22.16
C ILE A 525 -6.26 12.54 -22.41
N HIS A 526 -7.10 11.62 -21.95
CA HIS A 526 -8.54 11.73 -22.15
C HIS A 526 -9.08 13.01 -21.53
N THR A 527 -8.67 13.33 -20.31
CA THR A 527 -9.05 14.57 -19.63
C THR A 527 -8.60 15.82 -20.42
N VAL A 528 -7.33 15.86 -20.86
CA VAL A 528 -6.83 17.00 -21.67
C VAL A 528 -7.55 17.09 -23.01
N GLU A 529 -7.76 15.97 -23.71
CA GLU A 529 -8.48 15.92 -24.98
C GLU A 529 -9.92 16.41 -24.83
N GLN A 530 -10.64 15.99 -23.78
CA GLN A 530 -12.01 16.42 -23.51
C GLN A 530 -12.08 17.92 -23.23
N VAL A 531 -11.18 18.43 -22.38
CA VAL A 531 -11.09 19.86 -22.11
C VAL A 531 -10.88 20.67 -23.39
N LEU A 532 -10.00 20.23 -24.28
CA LEU A 532 -9.73 20.92 -25.56
C LEU A 532 -10.90 20.84 -26.57
N ARG A 533 -11.65 19.74 -26.59
CA ARG A 533 -12.79 19.54 -27.49
C ARG A 533 -14.03 20.30 -27.06
N THR A 534 -14.33 20.34 -25.76
CA THR A 534 -15.60 20.89 -25.24
C THR A 534 -15.62 22.40 -25.11
N THR A 535 -14.49 23.08 -25.24
CA THR A 535 -14.33 24.51 -24.93
C THR A 535 -14.62 25.48 -26.05
N GLY A 536 -15.00 25.02 -27.25
CA GLY A 536 -15.31 25.87 -28.40
C GLY A 536 -16.43 26.89 -28.14
N GLY A 537 -16.13 28.19 -28.24
CA GLY A 537 -17.11 29.26 -28.06
C GLY A 537 -17.56 29.53 -26.64
N GLN A 538 -16.93 28.92 -25.61
CA GLN A 538 -17.34 29.01 -24.22
C GLN A 538 -16.37 29.83 -23.36
N ALA A 539 -15.47 30.61 -23.92
CA ALA A 539 -14.42 31.35 -23.18
C ALA A 539 -14.97 32.22 -22.05
N GLU A 540 -16.09 32.92 -22.27
CA GLU A 540 -16.71 33.76 -21.22
C GLU A 540 -17.26 32.92 -20.05
N ALA A 541 -17.91 31.81 -20.36
CA ALA A 541 -18.44 30.90 -19.33
C ALA A 541 -17.32 30.25 -18.51
N ILE A 542 -16.25 29.81 -19.16
CA ILE A 542 -15.08 29.20 -18.50
C ILE A 542 -14.38 30.25 -17.61
N ARG A 543 -14.24 31.48 -18.10
CA ARG A 543 -13.66 32.58 -17.32
C ARG A 543 -14.48 32.86 -16.07
N ALA A 544 -15.81 32.93 -16.21
CA ALA A 544 -16.72 33.16 -15.08
C ALA A 544 -16.63 32.01 -14.05
N ASP A 545 -16.61 30.75 -14.50
CA ASP A 545 -16.45 29.57 -13.65
C ASP A 545 -15.10 29.57 -12.90
N LEU A 546 -14.01 29.90 -13.60
CA LEU A 546 -12.67 29.98 -13.02
C LEU A 546 -12.58 31.10 -11.98
N GLU A 547 -13.05 32.31 -12.31
CA GLU A 547 -13.06 33.43 -11.36
C GLU A 547 -13.88 33.11 -10.11
N GLN A 548 -15.02 32.48 -10.28
CA GLN A 548 -15.87 32.09 -9.17
C GLN A 548 -15.20 31.04 -8.29
N LEU A 549 -14.54 30.06 -8.89
CA LEU A 549 -13.78 29.03 -8.17
C LEU A 549 -12.60 29.63 -7.40
N GLU A 550 -11.84 30.55 -8.03
CA GLU A 550 -10.70 31.21 -7.39
C GLU A 550 -11.12 32.14 -6.25
N ARG A 551 -12.25 32.86 -6.38
CA ARG A 551 -12.83 33.67 -5.29
C ARG A 551 -13.25 32.79 -4.12
N ALA A 552 -13.94 31.68 -4.38
CA ALA A 552 -14.31 30.72 -3.33
C ALA A 552 -13.06 30.14 -2.65
N ARG A 553 -12.04 29.78 -3.43
CA ARG A 553 -10.76 29.27 -2.92
C ARG A 553 -10.04 30.29 -2.03
N ALA A 554 -10.01 31.57 -2.41
CA ALA A 554 -9.42 32.64 -1.61
C ALA A 554 -10.14 32.83 -0.26
N ALA A 555 -11.48 32.72 -0.26
CA ALA A 555 -12.28 32.81 0.97
C ALA A 555 -12.01 31.62 1.94
N TRP A 556 -11.67 30.45 1.44
CA TRP A 556 -11.33 29.29 2.29
C TRP A 556 -9.93 29.37 2.89
N ARG A 557 -9.00 30.07 2.23
CA ARG A 557 -7.62 30.25 2.74
C ARG A 557 -7.51 31.31 3.84
N HIS A 558 -8.39 32.29 3.79
CA HIS A 558 -8.40 33.42 4.75
C HIS A 558 -9.82 33.58 5.31
N PRO A 559 -10.25 32.69 6.25
CA PRO A 559 -11.57 32.74 6.85
C PRO A 559 -11.73 33.93 7.81
#